data_87676777f8c4dcdf6d78553be630544b
#
_entry.id   87676777f8c4dcdf6d78553be630544b
#
_cell.length_a   1.000
_cell.length_b   1.000
_cell.length_c   1.000
_cell.angle_alpha   90.00
_cell.angle_beta   90.00
_cell.angle_gamma   90.00
#
_symmetry.space_group_name_H-M   'P 1'
#
loop_
_entity.id
_entity.type
_entity.pdbx_description
1 polymer ?
#
loop_
_entity_poly.entity_id
_entity_poly.type
_entity_poly.pdbx_seq_one_letter_code
_entity_poly.pdbx_strand_id
1 'polypeptide(L)'
;MTPRASADKLAATQTAPQIAAAIEDFLAQHGEAAVLEDGKVLFDLRSAKYTLSTEYGRCTLHLWSDERNMVRRILSATPRNETVRLSTQRFGQTQPKLLELVGSRISRTPTTRDASRTHYLQTLERVLQREFPDWKPDAFRTAMDLERSFGPAYARGSLVRGSQAWAVIGVNENETVTIIDGILTLGILWLHHCRERASARLYQGLKLILPRGTATLTLSRLAWLNDGAAKWQLYELDQNTEELIPRDATDQGNLRTRLVHHPDENAASERFASAIEQVLQLVPPGEEQRVEQRLRSTAELAFLLHGMEFARARIGLAPNSFARTLEITAGANETPLTPATRAEITANIAELFRRRRAFVSVTDFSRRGQRPSRRIGAASTTAAHSRLQFRADQPADRGNPSQDPLYRAAPERWLESVLRRDLAPLTRSLAPQPRQASFTSNEAFANDPDPDTRGNRADLPWKDDPDANLSLAEAGHTHKPRVIPHLDPKHVYAQVPAIAGASDRGLLDLLGVTADGRLAVIELKADDDLHLALQGLDYWIRVRHHHLQTADATTGLGEFQRHGYFRGVELSPLPPRLYLVAPALHIHPATETILRYLSPRVEWNLLALDERWRQEIRVVWRKHAERS
;
A
#
# COMPACT_ATOMS: atom_id res chain seq x y z
N MET A 1 -13.29 29.44 -55.68
CA MET A 1 -12.36 28.93 -54.65
C MET A 1 -12.06 30.05 -53.68
N THR A 2 -12.77 30.07 -52.56
CA THR A 2 -12.62 31.06 -51.48
C THR A 2 -11.82 30.41 -50.36
N PRO A 3 -10.79 31.03 -49.79
CA PRO A 3 -10.00 30.45 -48.72
C PRO A 3 -10.79 30.49 -47.38
N ARG A 4 -10.93 29.32 -46.76
CA ARG A 4 -11.41 29.19 -45.40
C ARG A 4 -10.43 29.87 -44.44
N ALA A 5 -10.86 30.96 -43.85
CA ALA A 5 -10.16 31.59 -42.73
C ALA A 5 -10.19 30.67 -41.52
N SER A 6 -9.03 30.21 -41.10
CA SER A 6 -8.82 29.57 -39.81
C SER A 6 -8.92 30.62 -38.72
N ALA A 7 -10.02 30.60 -37.99
CA ALA A 7 -10.19 31.39 -36.77
C ALA A 7 -9.53 30.66 -35.59
N ASP A 8 -8.21 30.75 -35.46
CA ASP A 8 -7.52 30.56 -34.21
C ASP A 8 -7.77 31.80 -33.32
N LYS A 9 -8.90 31.80 -32.61
CA LYS A 9 -9.11 32.72 -31.50
C LYS A 9 -8.14 32.31 -30.41
N LEU A 10 -7.13 33.16 -30.14
CA LEU A 10 -6.35 33.14 -28.92
C LEU A 10 -7.33 33.08 -27.73
N ALA A 11 -7.49 31.92 -27.14
CA ALA A 11 -8.22 31.76 -25.90
C ALA A 11 -7.43 32.51 -24.83
N ALA A 12 -8.03 33.55 -24.24
CA ALA A 12 -7.47 34.26 -23.10
C ALA A 12 -7.08 33.25 -22.04
N THR A 13 -5.82 33.26 -21.62
CA THR A 13 -5.28 32.31 -20.65
C THR A 13 -5.98 32.55 -19.29
N GLN A 14 -6.86 31.62 -18.89
CA GLN A 14 -7.54 31.71 -17.60
C GLN A 14 -6.53 31.61 -16.46
N THR A 15 -6.70 32.43 -15.44
CA THR A 15 -5.89 32.35 -14.23
C THR A 15 -6.34 31.18 -13.33
N ALA A 16 -5.44 30.65 -12.50
CA ALA A 16 -5.77 29.54 -11.62
C ALA A 16 -6.98 29.80 -10.69
N PRO A 17 -7.15 30.99 -10.10
CA PRO A 17 -8.37 31.34 -9.35
C PRO A 17 -9.65 31.32 -10.20
N GLN A 18 -9.58 31.81 -11.47
CA GLN A 18 -10.74 31.78 -12.36
C GLN A 18 -11.16 30.35 -12.75
N ILE A 19 -10.18 29.48 -12.94
CA ILE A 19 -10.43 28.06 -13.21
C ILE A 19 -11.08 27.40 -12.00
N ALA A 20 -10.54 27.65 -10.78
CA ALA A 20 -11.07 27.10 -9.55
C ALA A 20 -12.50 27.56 -9.30
N ALA A 21 -12.77 28.87 -9.41
CA ALA A 21 -14.10 29.43 -9.24
C ALA A 21 -15.12 28.80 -10.20
N ALA A 22 -14.78 28.61 -11.49
CA ALA A 22 -15.67 27.97 -12.46
C ALA A 22 -16.00 26.52 -12.10
N ILE A 23 -15.07 25.79 -11.48
CA ILE A 23 -15.29 24.42 -11.02
C ILE A 23 -16.13 24.41 -9.74
N GLU A 24 -15.82 25.27 -8.77
CA GLU A 24 -16.53 25.40 -7.49
C GLU A 24 -17.98 25.84 -7.70
N ASP A 25 -18.23 26.83 -8.54
CA ASP A 25 -19.57 27.30 -8.90
C ASP A 25 -20.41 26.17 -9.52
N PHE A 26 -19.82 25.39 -10.40
CA PHE A 26 -20.47 24.24 -10.99
C PHE A 26 -20.80 23.16 -9.94
N LEU A 27 -19.85 22.81 -9.10
CA LEU A 27 -20.00 21.78 -8.07
C LEU A 27 -20.96 22.22 -6.94
N ALA A 28 -21.02 23.50 -6.65
CA ALA A 28 -22.01 24.06 -5.71
C ALA A 28 -23.45 23.93 -6.24
N GLN A 29 -23.64 24.05 -7.57
CA GLN A 29 -24.94 23.87 -8.23
C GLN A 29 -25.28 22.38 -8.47
N HIS A 30 -24.27 21.54 -8.62
CA HIS A 30 -24.36 20.12 -8.99
C HIS A 30 -23.57 19.23 -8.04
N GLY A 31 -23.95 19.21 -6.77
CA GLY A 31 -23.23 18.45 -5.71
C GLY A 31 -23.13 16.94 -5.95
N GLU A 32 -23.91 16.40 -6.89
CA GLU A 32 -23.88 14.99 -7.29
C GLU A 32 -23.28 14.79 -8.71
N ALA A 33 -22.38 15.66 -9.12
CA ALA A 33 -21.78 15.60 -10.45
C ALA A 33 -20.95 14.31 -10.67
N ALA A 34 -20.85 13.90 -11.92
CA ALA A 34 -19.93 12.84 -12.36
C ALA A 34 -18.73 13.45 -13.11
N VAL A 35 -17.56 12.84 -12.96
CA VAL A 35 -16.34 13.19 -13.69
C VAL A 35 -16.08 12.16 -14.77
N LEU A 36 -16.04 12.58 -16.02
CA LEU A 36 -15.84 11.72 -17.18
C LEU A 36 -14.47 12.02 -17.84
N GLU A 37 -13.79 10.97 -18.32
CA GLU A 37 -12.64 11.04 -19.24
C GLU A 37 -13.00 10.22 -20.48
N ASP A 38 -12.93 10.82 -21.66
CA ASP A 38 -13.29 10.18 -22.94
C ASP A 38 -14.72 9.56 -22.94
N GLY A 39 -15.69 10.25 -22.31
CA GLY A 39 -17.08 9.80 -22.19
C GLY A 39 -17.33 8.68 -21.19
N LYS A 40 -16.30 8.20 -20.48
CA LYS A 40 -16.42 7.19 -19.43
C LYS A 40 -16.40 7.83 -18.05
N VAL A 41 -17.31 7.44 -17.16
CA VAL A 41 -17.34 7.92 -15.78
C VAL A 41 -16.09 7.42 -15.04
N LEU A 42 -15.26 8.36 -14.57
CA LEU A 42 -14.10 8.08 -13.71
C LEU A 42 -14.45 8.16 -12.24
N PHE A 43 -15.20 9.19 -11.83
CA PHE A 43 -15.63 9.42 -10.47
C PHE A 43 -17.10 9.85 -10.44
N ASP A 44 -17.81 9.36 -9.45
CA ASP A 44 -19.13 9.83 -9.07
C ASP A 44 -18.97 10.60 -7.75
N LEU A 45 -19.19 11.91 -7.76
CA LEU A 45 -18.94 12.76 -6.60
C LEU A 45 -19.92 12.52 -5.43
N ARG A 46 -20.91 11.65 -5.59
CA ARG A 46 -21.71 11.14 -4.47
C ARG A 46 -20.91 10.21 -3.55
N SER A 47 -19.95 9.47 -4.10
CA SER A 47 -19.08 8.53 -3.39
C SER A 47 -17.62 8.94 -3.37
N ALA A 48 -17.21 9.82 -4.27
CA ALA A 48 -15.86 10.35 -4.35
C ALA A 48 -15.75 11.73 -3.67
N LYS A 49 -14.57 12.02 -3.16
CA LYS A 49 -14.22 13.33 -2.58
C LYS A 49 -13.31 14.07 -3.52
N TYR A 50 -13.29 15.40 -3.41
CA TYR A 50 -12.39 16.23 -4.19
C TYR A 50 -11.78 17.36 -3.35
N THR A 51 -10.64 17.86 -3.81
CA THR A 51 -10.02 19.08 -3.32
C THR A 51 -9.48 19.87 -4.50
N LEU A 52 -9.72 21.18 -4.50
CA LEU A 52 -9.13 22.14 -5.42
C LEU A 52 -8.04 22.92 -4.70
N SER A 53 -6.90 23.10 -5.35
CA SER A 53 -5.81 23.96 -4.88
C SER A 53 -5.41 24.92 -5.98
N THR A 54 -5.19 26.18 -5.60
CA THR A 54 -4.72 27.24 -6.52
C THR A 54 -3.32 27.72 -6.20
N GLU A 55 -2.57 26.93 -5.43
CA GLU A 55 -1.21 27.28 -5.00
C GLU A 55 -0.25 27.41 -6.20
N TYR A 56 0.69 28.31 -6.07
CA TYR A 56 1.75 28.59 -7.07
C TYR A 56 1.22 29.01 -8.46
N GLY A 57 0.07 29.70 -8.51
CA GLY A 57 -0.53 30.13 -9.76
C GLY A 57 -1.05 29.01 -10.67
N ARG A 58 -1.30 27.82 -10.10
CA ARG A 58 -1.78 26.63 -10.81
C ARG A 58 -3.04 26.10 -10.15
N CYS A 59 -4.03 25.72 -10.96
CA CYS A 59 -5.20 25.02 -10.45
C CYS A 59 -4.94 23.50 -10.51
N THR A 60 -5.08 22.83 -9.37
CA THR A 60 -4.92 21.38 -9.25
C THR A 60 -6.20 20.79 -8.68
N LEU A 61 -6.76 19.80 -9.37
CA LEU A 61 -7.90 19.01 -8.92
C LEU A 61 -7.41 17.66 -8.44
N HIS A 62 -7.67 17.34 -7.19
CA HIS A 62 -7.46 16.04 -6.58
C HIS A 62 -8.82 15.39 -6.35
N LEU A 63 -9.01 14.21 -6.91
CA LEU A 63 -10.20 13.38 -6.80
C LEU A 63 -9.82 12.04 -6.21
N TRP A 64 -10.57 11.57 -5.22
CA TRP A 64 -10.33 10.25 -4.63
C TRP A 64 -11.63 9.59 -4.19
N SER A 65 -11.65 8.29 -4.33
CA SER A 65 -12.65 7.36 -3.82
C SER A 65 -11.94 6.16 -3.24
N ASP A 66 -12.67 5.24 -2.64
CA ASP A 66 -12.12 3.98 -2.12
C ASP A 66 -11.40 3.14 -3.21
N GLU A 67 -11.75 3.36 -4.48
CA GLU A 67 -11.21 2.59 -5.61
C GLU A 67 -10.11 3.33 -6.39
N ARG A 68 -10.04 4.67 -6.33
CA ARG A 68 -9.19 5.49 -7.20
C ARG A 68 -8.72 6.76 -6.54
N ASN A 69 -7.49 7.14 -6.88
CA ASN A 69 -6.90 8.43 -6.53
C ASN A 69 -6.34 9.08 -7.80
N MET A 70 -6.72 10.33 -8.07
CA MET A 70 -6.30 11.05 -9.27
C MET A 70 -5.99 12.51 -8.95
N VAL A 71 -4.80 12.94 -9.31
CA VAL A 71 -4.40 14.35 -9.27
C VAL A 71 -4.16 14.85 -10.69
N ARG A 72 -4.77 15.99 -11.05
CA ARG A 72 -4.64 16.64 -12.35
C ARG A 72 -4.39 18.13 -12.18
N ARG A 73 -3.46 18.65 -12.94
CA ARG A 73 -3.36 20.08 -13.18
C ARG A 73 -4.42 20.48 -14.20
N ILE A 74 -5.21 21.51 -13.88
CA ILE A 74 -6.22 22.05 -14.77
C ILE A 74 -5.62 23.23 -15.54
N LEU A 75 -5.67 23.14 -16.86
CA LEU A 75 -5.14 24.18 -17.76
C LEU A 75 -6.22 25.21 -18.14
N SER A 76 -7.46 24.74 -18.29
CA SER A 76 -8.63 25.60 -18.54
C SER A 76 -9.91 24.90 -18.10
N ALA A 77 -10.93 25.70 -17.75
CA ALA A 77 -12.29 25.27 -17.47
C ALA A 77 -13.26 26.01 -18.37
N THR A 78 -14.07 25.28 -19.13
CA THR A 78 -15.07 25.88 -20.03
C THR A 78 -16.45 25.39 -19.64
N PRO A 79 -17.26 26.21 -18.95
CA PRO A 79 -18.65 25.88 -18.62
C PRO A 79 -19.50 25.76 -19.88
N ARG A 80 -20.39 24.76 -19.92
CA ARG A 80 -21.41 24.55 -20.97
C ARG A 80 -22.69 24.02 -20.33
N ASN A 81 -23.69 24.86 -20.19
CA ASN A 81 -24.99 24.50 -19.57
C ASN A 81 -24.86 23.58 -18.33
N GLU A 82 -25.07 22.27 -18.47
CA GLU A 82 -25.01 21.28 -17.40
C GLU A 82 -23.66 20.53 -17.35
N THR A 83 -22.61 21.03 -18.01
CA THR A 83 -21.29 20.41 -18.03
C THR A 83 -20.18 21.46 -17.92
N VAL A 84 -19.05 21.07 -17.34
CA VAL A 84 -17.80 21.84 -17.42
C VAL A 84 -16.73 20.98 -18.06
N ARG A 85 -16.17 21.46 -19.16
CA ARG A 85 -15.03 20.83 -19.82
C ARG A 85 -13.73 21.35 -19.23
N LEU A 86 -12.91 20.42 -18.77
CA LEU A 86 -11.61 20.72 -18.16
C LEU A 86 -10.50 20.18 -19.09
N SER A 87 -9.65 21.09 -19.58
CA SER A 87 -8.38 20.66 -20.15
C SER A 87 -7.41 20.35 -19.01
N THR A 88 -6.92 19.13 -18.92
CA THR A 88 -6.13 18.67 -17.78
C THR A 88 -4.81 18.06 -18.20
N GLN A 89 -3.82 18.12 -17.32
CA GLN A 89 -2.51 17.54 -17.54
C GLN A 89 -2.13 16.63 -16.35
N ARG A 90 -1.64 15.43 -16.65
CA ARG A 90 -1.01 14.57 -15.64
C ARG A 90 0.40 15.07 -15.36
N PHE A 91 0.82 14.97 -14.11
CA PHE A 91 2.22 15.22 -13.76
C PHE A 91 3.12 14.27 -14.57
N GLY A 92 4.14 14.85 -15.22
CA GLY A 92 5.07 14.09 -16.07
C GLY A 92 4.57 13.79 -17.51
N GLN A 93 3.39 14.25 -17.92
CA GLN A 93 2.89 14.13 -19.28
C GLN A 93 2.73 15.50 -19.93
N THR A 94 3.15 15.65 -21.19
CA THR A 94 3.06 16.90 -21.93
C THR A 94 1.74 17.09 -22.67
N GLN A 95 1.04 15.99 -23.01
CA GLN A 95 -0.23 16.08 -23.74
C GLN A 95 -1.41 16.32 -22.80
N PRO A 96 -2.22 17.37 -23.04
CA PRO A 96 -3.43 17.60 -22.28
C PRO A 96 -4.50 16.54 -22.58
N LYS A 97 -5.27 16.17 -21.55
CA LYS A 97 -6.44 15.31 -21.64
C LYS A 97 -7.70 16.06 -21.24
N LEU A 98 -8.82 15.68 -21.83
CA LEU A 98 -10.11 16.26 -21.55
C LEU A 98 -10.81 15.51 -20.41
N LEU A 99 -11.18 16.24 -19.35
CA LEU A 99 -12.15 15.78 -18.36
C LEU A 99 -13.44 16.59 -18.52
N GLU A 100 -14.58 15.97 -18.27
CA GLU A 100 -15.87 16.62 -18.24
C GLU A 100 -16.52 16.41 -16.86
N LEU A 101 -16.92 17.50 -16.22
CA LEU A 101 -17.84 17.46 -15.08
C LEU A 101 -19.26 17.55 -15.62
N VAL A 102 -20.13 16.64 -15.21
CA VAL A 102 -21.51 16.54 -15.73
C VAL A 102 -22.48 16.51 -14.56
N GLY A 103 -23.49 17.38 -14.56
CA GLY A 103 -24.52 17.46 -13.53
C GLY A 103 -25.46 16.24 -13.51
N SER A 104 -26.21 16.09 -12.44
CA SER A 104 -26.96 14.89 -12.04
C SER A 104 -28.14 14.46 -12.93
N ARG A 105 -28.42 15.13 -14.03
CA ARG A 105 -29.54 14.80 -14.93
C ARG A 105 -29.30 13.66 -15.93
N ILE A 106 -28.10 13.07 -15.96
CA ILE A 106 -27.91 11.83 -16.70
C ILE A 106 -28.72 10.76 -15.99
N SER A 107 -29.77 10.28 -16.66
CA SER A 107 -30.61 9.16 -16.22
C SER A 107 -29.74 8.10 -15.53
N ARG A 108 -30.04 7.79 -14.25
CA ARG A 108 -29.41 6.73 -13.46
C ARG A 108 -29.84 5.37 -14.02
N THR A 109 -29.36 5.04 -15.19
CA THR A 109 -29.18 3.63 -15.53
C THR A 109 -28.19 3.08 -14.50
N PRO A 110 -28.42 1.89 -13.91
CA PRO A 110 -27.40 1.22 -13.09
C PRO A 110 -26.08 1.38 -13.80
N THR A 111 -25.03 1.80 -13.09
CA THR A 111 -23.76 2.09 -13.74
C THR A 111 -23.49 0.91 -14.68
N THR A 112 -22.99 1.16 -15.88
CA THR A 112 -22.68 0.07 -16.86
C THR A 112 -21.92 -1.07 -16.18
N ARG A 113 -21.27 -0.75 -15.08
CA ARG A 113 -20.53 -1.66 -14.22
C ARG A 113 -21.42 -2.55 -13.36
N ASP A 114 -22.48 -2.01 -12.74
CA ASP A 114 -23.37 -2.81 -11.90
C ASP A 114 -24.24 -3.74 -12.75
N ALA A 115 -24.66 -3.27 -13.93
CA ALA A 115 -25.33 -4.11 -14.93
C ALA A 115 -24.41 -5.23 -15.43
N SER A 116 -23.12 -4.92 -15.68
CA SER A 116 -22.10 -5.89 -16.08
C SER A 116 -21.83 -6.92 -14.96
N ARG A 117 -21.77 -6.50 -13.70
CA ARG A 117 -21.60 -7.39 -12.54
C ARG A 117 -22.78 -8.32 -12.35
N THR A 118 -24.00 -7.82 -12.53
CA THR A 118 -25.22 -8.63 -12.42
C THR A 118 -25.28 -9.66 -13.56
N HIS A 119 -24.96 -9.24 -14.77
CA HIS A 119 -24.89 -10.16 -15.92
C HIS A 119 -23.83 -11.24 -15.72
N TYR A 120 -22.63 -10.84 -15.26
CA TYR A 120 -21.56 -11.78 -14.93
C TYR A 120 -21.99 -12.81 -13.89
N LEU A 121 -22.66 -12.39 -12.81
CA LEU A 121 -23.17 -13.29 -11.78
C LEU A 121 -24.08 -14.37 -12.38
N GLN A 122 -25.04 -13.98 -13.21
CA GLN A 122 -25.97 -14.90 -13.89
C GLN A 122 -25.25 -15.86 -14.83
N THR A 123 -24.29 -15.34 -15.62
CA THR A 123 -23.45 -16.17 -16.50
C THR A 123 -22.63 -17.16 -15.71
N LEU A 124 -21.99 -16.71 -14.61
CA LEU A 124 -21.19 -17.58 -13.75
C LEU A 124 -22.02 -18.73 -13.16
N GLU A 125 -23.20 -18.44 -12.60
CA GLU A 125 -24.08 -19.48 -12.04
C GLU A 125 -24.49 -20.51 -13.10
N ARG A 126 -24.86 -20.05 -14.31
CA ARG A 126 -25.26 -20.91 -15.43
C ARG A 126 -24.09 -21.80 -15.89
N VAL A 127 -22.89 -21.24 -16.04
CA VAL A 127 -21.68 -21.98 -16.40
C VAL A 127 -21.34 -23.01 -15.32
N LEU A 128 -21.36 -22.63 -14.06
CA LEU A 128 -21.05 -23.55 -12.95
C LEU A 128 -22.07 -24.69 -12.86
N GLN A 129 -23.35 -24.43 -13.11
CA GLN A 129 -24.39 -25.46 -13.16
C GLN A 129 -24.15 -26.45 -14.30
N ARG A 130 -23.68 -26.00 -15.47
CA ARG A 130 -23.37 -26.82 -16.63
C ARG A 130 -22.09 -27.67 -16.44
N GLU A 131 -21.00 -27.01 -15.96
CA GLU A 131 -19.69 -27.67 -15.85
C GLU A 131 -19.57 -28.58 -14.62
N PHE A 132 -20.39 -28.35 -13.60
CA PHE A 132 -20.40 -29.14 -12.36
C PHE A 132 -21.82 -29.68 -12.06
N PRO A 133 -22.38 -30.58 -12.90
CA PRO A 133 -23.79 -31.01 -12.79
C PRO A 133 -24.11 -31.71 -11.46
N ASP A 134 -23.13 -32.37 -10.83
CA ASP A 134 -23.29 -33.02 -9.52
C ASP A 134 -23.29 -32.02 -8.34
N TRP A 135 -23.00 -30.75 -8.58
CA TRP A 135 -22.87 -29.71 -7.58
C TRP A 135 -23.91 -28.62 -7.80
N LYS A 136 -24.57 -28.21 -6.74
CA LYS A 136 -25.57 -27.14 -6.80
C LYS A 136 -24.94 -25.81 -6.45
N PRO A 137 -25.03 -24.76 -7.30
CA PRO A 137 -24.72 -23.39 -6.92
C PRO A 137 -25.59 -22.93 -5.75
N ASP A 138 -24.97 -22.31 -4.74
CA ASP A 138 -25.63 -21.87 -3.53
C ASP A 138 -25.11 -20.50 -3.08
N ALA A 139 -26.05 -19.59 -2.74
CA ALA A 139 -25.82 -18.28 -2.15
C ALA A 139 -24.85 -17.36 -2.94
N PHE A 140 -24.86 -17.43 -4.26
CA PHE A 140 -24.05 -16.54 -5.09
C PHE A 140 -24.52 -15.08 -4.99
N ARG A 141 -23.57 -14.16 -4.83
CA ARG A 141 -23.84 -12.72 -4.67
C ARG A 141 -22.63 -11.86 -5.01
N THR A 142 -22.91 -10.58 -5.36
CA THR A 142 -21.95 -9.50 -5.55
C THR A 142 -22.12 -8.38 -4.52
N ALA A 143 -22.90 -8.61 -3.45
CA ALA A 143 -23.21 -7.60 -2.44
C ALA A 143 -21.94 -7.12 -1.70
N MET A 144 -21.93 -5.83 -1.34
CA MET A 144 -20.90 -5.28 -0.47
C MET A 144 -21.03 -5.85 0.95
N ASP A 145 -19.92 -6.18 1.57
CA ASP A 145 -19.83 -6.62 2.96
C ASP A 145 -18.64 -5.89 3.60
N LEU A 146 -18.90 -4.74 4.20
CA LEU A 146 -17.86 -3.85 4.75
C LEU A 146 -17.15 -4.46 5.96
N GLU A 147 -17.82 -5.28 6.76
CA GLU A 147 -17.22 -5.92 7.94
C GLU A 147 -16.09 -6.88 7.54
N ARG A 148 -16.13 -7.38 6.29
CA ARG A 148 -15.21 -8.41 5.79
C ARG A 148 -14.43 -7.99 4.55
N SER A 149 -14.45 -6.70 4.22
CA SER A 149 -13.72 -6.12 3.09
C SER A 149 -14.11 -6.67 1.71
N PHE A 150 -15.31 -7.27 1.57
CA PHE A 150 -15.80 -7.72 0.28
C PHE A 150 -16.50 -6.62 -0.48
N GLY A 151 -15.93 -6.25 -1.63
CA GLY A 151 -16.57 -5.35 -2.59
C GLY A 151 -17.51 -6.07 -3.57
N PRO A 152 -18.32 -5.32 -4.33
CA PRO A 152 -19.24 -5.86 -5.34
C PRO A 152 -18.53 -6.35 -6.62
N ALA A 153 -17.23 -6.15 -6.75
CA ALA A 153 -16.45 -6.57 -7.91
C ALA A 153 -16.29 -8.10 -8.03
N TYR A 154 -16.50 -8.82 -6.93
CA TYR A 154 -16.32 -10.25 -6.87
C TYR A 154 -17.67 -10.96 -6.67
N ALA A 155 -18.02 -11.84 -7.62
CA ALA A 155 -19.09 -12.80 -7.45
C ALA A 155 -18.60 -13.95 -6.56
N ARG A 156 -19.28 -14.19 -5.45
CA ARG A 156 -18.88 -15.22 -4.48
C ARG A 156 -20.07 -16.05 -4.03
N GLY A 157 -19.84 -17.33 -3.85
CA GLY A 157 -20.86 -18.31 -3.46
C GLY A 157 -20.22 -19.64 -3.12
N SER A 158 -21.01 -20.71 -3.19
CA SER A 158 -20.57 -22.06 -2.93
C SER A 158 -21.11 -23.04 -3.97
N LEU A 159 -20.38 -24.12 -4.22
CA LEU A 159 -20.90 -25.32 -4.88
C LEU A 159 -21.09 -26.40 -3.83
N VAL A 160 -22.29 -26.95 -3.74
CA VAL A 160 -22.67 -27.86 -2.66
C VAL A 160 -23.14 -29.21 -3.22
N ARG A 161 -22.64 -30.31 -2.61
CA ARG A 161 -23.06 -31.69 -2.88
C ARG A 161 -23.18 -32.46 -1.57
N GLY A 162 -24.42 -32.59 -1.05
CA GLY A 162 -24.67 -33.16 0.27
C GLY A 162 -23.96 -32.36 1.38
N SER A 163 -23.12 -33.01 2.16
CA SER A 163 -22.30 -32.39 3.21
C SER A 163 -21.00 -31.77 2.71
N GLN A 164 -20.63 -31.99 1.44
CA GLN A 164 -19.41 -31.45 0.85
C GLN A 164 -19.70 -30.10 0.18
N ALA A 165 -18.73 -29.18 0.26
CA ALA A 165 -18.83 -27.87 -0.38
C ALA A 165 -17.47 -27.39 -0.92
N TRP A 166 -17.55 -26.49 -1.91
CA TRP A 166 -16.43 -25.67 -2.40
C TRP A 166 -16.80 -24.20 -2.23
N ALA A 167 -15.89 -23.40 -1.72
CA ALA A 167 -15.99 -21.97 -1.84
C ALA A 167 -15.67 -21.58 -3.28
N VAL A 168 -16.43 -20.64 -3.84
CA VAL A 168 -16.25 -20.15 -5.22
C VAL A 168 -16.18 -18.64 -5.19
N ILE A 169 -15.23 -18.06 -5.90
CA ILE A 169 -15.13 -16.63 -6.15
C ILE A 169 -14.74 -16.38 -7.60
N GLY A 170 -15.37 -15.40 -8.22
CA GLY A 170 -15.10 -15.02 -9.60
C GLY A 170 -15.07 -13.52 -9.78
N VAL A 171 -14.37 -13.06 -10.81
CA VAL A 171 -14.22 -11.65 -11.18
C VAL A 171 -14.52 -11.45 -12.66
N ASN A 172 -15.21 -10.33 -12.96
CA ASN A 172 -15.59 -9.98 -14.33
C ASN A 172 -14.39 -9.42 -15.11
N GLU A 173 -14.34 -9.68 -16.44
CA GLU A 173 -13.31 -9.16 -17.36
C GLU A 173 -13.27 -7.63 -17.45
N ASN A 174 -14.40 -6.96 -17.17
CA ASN A 174 -14.50 -5.50 -17.18
C ASN A 174 -13.95 -4.82 -15.92
N GLU A 175 -13.47 -5.60 -14.95
CA GLU A 175 -12.81 -5.06 -13.75
C GLU A 175 -11.37 -4.66 -14.03
N THR A 176 -10.79 -3.85 -13.15
CA THR A 176 -9.38 -3.40 -13.31
C THR A 176 -8.41 -4.56 -13.02
N VAL A 177 -7.22 -4.49 -13.59
CA VAL A 177 -6.14 -5.48 -13.36
C VAL A 177 -5.89 -5.66 -11.85
N THR A 178 -5.86 -4.58 -11.07
CA THR A 178 -5.68 -4.62 -9.62
C THR A 178 -6.77 -5.44 -8.92
N ILE A 179 -8.03 -5.32 -9.35
CA ILE A 179 -9.14 -6.11 -8.81
C ILE A 179 -8.97 -7.58 -9.22
N ILE A 180 -8.64 -7.85 -10.48
CA ILE A 180 -8.41 -9.23 -10.97
C ILE A 180 -7.27 -9.88 -10.16
N ASP A 181 -6.16 -9.19 -9.96
CA ASP A 181 -5.00 -9.68 -9.21
C ASP A 181 -5.27 -9.87 -7.71
N GLY A 182 -6.25 -9.14 -7.17
CA GLY A 182 -6.69 -9.24 -5.79
C GLY A 182 -7.58 -10.45 -5.46
N ILE A 183 -8.06 -11.19 -6.48
CA ILE A 183 -9.05 -12.27 -6.31
C ILE A 183 -8.59 -13.37 -5.32
N LEU A 184 -7.30 -13.72 -5.33
CA LEU A 184 -6.79 -14.77 -4.45
C LEU A 184 -6.86 -14.38 -2.97
N THR A 185 -6.52 -13.13 -2.64
CA THR A 185 -6.64 -12.60 -1.28
C THR A 185 -8.08 -12.75 -0.77
N LEU A 186 -9.03 -12.25 -1.55
CA LEU A 186 -10.44 -12.30 -1.17
C LEU A 186 -11.02 -13.71 -1.26
N GLY A 187 -10.52 -14.55 -2.15
CA GLY A 187 -10.88 -15.97 -2.23
C GLY A 187 -10.50 -16.75 -0.99
N ILE A 188 -9.29 -16.54 -0.47
CA ILE A 188 -8.85 -17.16 0.80
C ILE A 188 -9.76 -16.73 1.95
N LEU A 189 -10.06 -15.43 2.05
CA LEU A 189 -10.96 -14.90 3.08
C LEU A 189 -12.38 -15.44 2.92
N TRP A 190 -12.86 -15.60 1.69
CA TRP A 190 -14.16 -16.21 1.42
C TRP A 190 -14.21 -17.67 1.86
N LEU A 191 -13.20 -18.47 1.53
CA LEU A 191 -13.09 -19.85 2.00
C LEU A 191 -13.07 -19.92 3.52
N HIS A 192 -12.27 -19.07 4.18
CA HIS A 192 -12.19 -19.03 5.64
C HIS A 192 -13.56 -18.68 6.26
N HIS A 193 -14.23 -17.66 5.74
CA HIS A 193 -15.57 -17.28 6.15
C HIS A 193 -16.61 -18.42 5.98
N CYS A 194 -16.57 -19.12 4.84
CA CYS A 194 -17.44 -20.26 4.61
C CYS A 194 -17.22 -21.36 5.65
N ARG A 195 -15.95 -21.63 6.01
CA ARG A 195 -15.60 -22.64 7.03
C ARG A 195 -16.05 -22.23 8.43
N GLU A 196 -15.89 -20.99 8.83
CA GLU A 196 -16.33 -20.48 10.13
C GLU A 196 -17.84 -20.56 10.33
N ARG A 197 -18.61 -20.35 9.25
CA ARG A 197 -20.09 -20.40 9.31
C ARG A 197 -20.70 -21.76 9.06
N ALA A 198 -19.89 -22.73 8.63
CA ALA A 198 -20.37 -24.04 8.28
C ALA A 198 -20.64 -24.88 9.54
N SER A 199 -21.91 -25.07 9.89
CA SER A 199 -22.29 -26.01 10.97
C SER A 199 -22.41 -27.46 10.49
N ALA A 200 -22.69 -27.70 9.19
CA ALA A 200 -22.99 -29.04 8.65
C ALA A 200 -22.29 -29.32 7.30
N ARG A 201 -21.47 -28.40 6.79
CA ARG A 201 -20.83 -28.53 5.48
C ARG A 201 -19.32 -28.55 5.61
N LEU A 202 -18.67 -29.50 4.94
CA LEU A 202 -17.21 -29.59 4.85
C LEU A 202 -16.72 -28.89 3.58
N TYR A 203 -16.10 -27.72 3.72
CA TYR A 203 -15.49 -26.99 2.61
C TYR A 203 -14.13 -27.58 2.27
N GLN A 204 -14.04 -28.27 1.12
CA GLN A 204 -12.82 -28.93 0.64
C GLN A 204 -11.73 -27.94 0.21
N GLY A 205 -12.13 -26.81 -0.38
CA GLY A 205 -11.20 -25.84 -0.91
C GLY A 205 -11.87 -24.67 -1.63
N LEU A 206 -11.09 -24.01 -2.47
CA LEU A 206 -11.46 -22.80 -3.20
C LEU A 206 -11.39 -23.03 -4.71
N LYS A 207 -12.43 -22.60 -5.42
CA LYS A 207 -12.42 -22.46 -6.88
C LYS A 207 -12.35 -20.97 -7.24
N LEU A 208 -11.35 -20.61 -8.01
CA LEU A 208 -11.11 -19.26 -8.51
C LEU A 208 -11.52 -19.20 -9.98
N ILE A 209 -12.34 -18.21 -10.34
CA ILE A 209 -12.79 -18.01 -11.72
C ILE A 209 -12.31 -16.64 -12.19
N LEU A 210 -11.35 -16.65 -13.11
CA LEU A 210 -10.74 -15.44 -13.66
C LEU A 210 -11.15 -15.24 -15.13
N PRO A 211 -11.08 -14.01 -15.64
CA PRO A 211 -11.21 -13.76 -17.08
C PRO A 211 -10.11 -14.48 -17.87
N ARG A 212 -10.43 -14.90 -19.09
CA ARG A 212 -9.48 -15.57 -19.98
C ARG A 212 -8.20 -14.75 -20.17
N GLY A 213 -7.05 -15.40 -20.03
CA GLY A 213 -5.72 -14.79 -20.21
C GLY A 213 -5.20 -13.97 -19.04
N THR A 214 -5.89 -13.96 -17.87
CA THR A 214 -5.48 -13.17 -16.70
C THR A 214 -4.95 -14.01 -15.53
N ALA A 215 -4.87 -15.32 -15.67
CA ALA A 215 -4.55 -16.24 -14.58
C ALA A 215 -3.08 -16.24 -14.13
N THR A 216 -2.15 -15.70 -14.91
CA THR A 216 -0.69 -15.87 -14.73
C THR A 216 -0.22 -15.53 -13.32
N LEU A 217 -0.60 -14.36 -12.78
CA LEU A 217 -0.18 -13.93 -11.44
C LEU A 217 -0.79 -14.81 -10.35
N THR A 218 -2.07 -15.11 -10.46
CA THR A 218 -2.76 -15.97 -9.48
C THR A 218 -2.19 -17.38 -9.48
N LEU A 219 -1.89 -17.96 -10.65
CA LEU A 219 -1.24 -19.28 -10.77
C LEU A 219 0.14 -19.32 -10.10
N SER A 220 0.97 -18.29 -10.30
CA SER A 220 2.28 -18.24 -9.66
C SER A 220 2.21 -18.26 -8.14
N ARG A 221 1.15 -17.70 -7.56
CA ARG A 221 0.88 -17.69 -6.11
C ARG A 221 0.30 -19.00 -5.59
N LEU A 222 -0.61 -19.63 -6.36
CA LEU A 222 -1.29 -20.88 -5.95
C LEU A 222 -0.33 -22.01 -5.64
N ALA A 223 0.75 -22.15 -6.42
CA ALA A 223 1.79 -23.16 -6.20
C ALA A 223 2.52 -23.02 -4.84
N TRP A 224 2.31 -21.91 -4.14
CA TRP A 224 2.92 -21.62 -2.83
C TRP A 224 1.89 -21.54 -1.71
N LEU A 225 0.68 -22.04 -1.94
CA LEU A 225 -0.30 -22.24 -0.90
C LEU A 225 -0.18 -23.65 -0.28
N ASN A 226 -0.79 -23.82 0.87
CA ASN A 226 -0.76 -25.06 1.63
C ASN A 226 -1.89 -25.99 1.15
N ASP A 227 -1.52 -27.05 0.41
CA ASP A 227 -2.46 -28.06 -0.07
C ASP A 227 -3.07 -28.91 1.06
N GLY A 228 -2.38 -29.00 2.20
CA GLY A 228 -2.92 -29.62 3.41
C GLY A 228 -4.01 -28.78 4.08
N ALA A 229 -3.96 -27.45 3.92
CA ALA A 229 -4.98 -26.56 4.47
C ALA A 229 -6.24 -26.49 3.59
N ALA A 230 -6.11 -26.55 2.27
CA ALA A 230 -7.24 -26.51 1.34
C ALA A 230 -6.83 -27.05 -0.04
N LYS A 231 -7.81 -27.48 -0.84
CA LYS A 231 -7.61 -27.77 -2.25
C LYS A 231 -7.82 -26.49 -3.07
N TRP A 232 -6.94 -26.25 -4.04
CA TRP A 232 -6.92 -25.03 -4.84
C TRP A 232 -7.23 -25.38 -6.30
N GLN A 233 -8.23 -24.72 -6.88
CA GLN A 233 -8.59 -24.91 -8.28
C GLN A 233 -8.77 -23.54 -8.94
N LEU A 234 -8.24 -23.39 -10.15
CA LEU A 234 -8.35 -22.16 -10.93
C LEU A 234 -8.90 -22.48 -12.32
N TYR A 235 -9.82 -21.65 -12.74
CA TYR A 235 -10.43 -21.70 -14.05
C TYR A 235 -10.39 -20.31 -14.70
N GLU A 236 -10.23 -20.29 -16.00
CA GLU A 236 -10.45 -19.10 -16.80
C GLU A 236 -11.79 -19.20 -17.51
N LEU A 237 -12.60 -18.14 -17.39
CA LEU A 237 -13.89 -18.04 -18.04
C LEU A 237 -13.80 -17.09 -19.23
N ASP A 238 -14.09 -17.58 -20.43
CA ASP A 238 -14.39 -16.76 -21.59
C ASP A 238 -15.88 -16.40 -21.55
N GLN A 239 -16.19 -15.14 -21.27
CA GLN A 239 -17.59 -14.70 -21.10
C GLN A 239 -18.37 -14.68 -22.42
N ASN A 240 -17.70 -14.60 -23.58
CA ASN A 240 -18.34 -14.55 -24.88
C ASN A 240 -18.80 -15.94 -25.34
N THR A 241 -17.99 -16.96 -25.08
CA THR A 241 -18.29 -18.36 -25.44
C THR A 241 -18.85 -19.17 -24.29
N GLU A 242 -18.84 -18.60 -23.06
CA GLU A 242 -19.17 -19.27 -21.80
C GLU A 242 -18.33 -20.54 -21.55
N GLU A 243 -17.12 -20.60 -22.10
CA GLU A 243 -16.20 -21.71 -21.91
C GLU A 243 -15.44 -21.56 -20.60
N LEU A 244 -15.42 -22.62 -19.78
CA LEU A 244 -14.67 -22.66 -18.53
C LEU A 244 -13.43 -23.55 -18.69
N ILE A 245 -12.26 -22.94 -18.70
CA ILE A 245 -10.98 -23.59 -19.00
C ILE A 245 -10.23 -23.86 -17.68
N PRO A 246 -10.03 -25.12 -17.28
CA PRO A 246 -9.24 -25.44 -16.10
C PRO A 246 -7.77 -25.08 -16.30
N ARG A 247 -7.13 -24.58 -15.24
CA ARG A 247 -5.71 -24.29 -15.21
C ARG A 247 -5.03 -25.13 -14.15
N ASP A 248 -3.83 -25.61 -14.46
CA ASP A 248 -3.04 -26.37 -13.50
C ASP A 248 -2.49 -25.44 -12.41
N ALA A 249 -3.03 -25.59 -11.19
CA ALA A 249 -2.60 -24.80 -10.03
C ALA A 249 -1.16 -25.11 -9.59
N THR A 250 -0.57 -26.19 -10.05
CA THR A 250 0.81 -26.60 -9.73
C THR A 250 1.83 -26.07 -10.75
N ASP A 251 1.38 -25.50 -11.88
CA ASP A 251 2.24 -24.98 -12.92
C ASP A 251 3.03 -23.75 -12.43
N GLN A 252 4.33 -23.96 -12.22
CA GLN A 252 5.29 -22.91 -11.84
C GLN A 252 5.98 -22.27 -13.06
N GLY A 253 5.72 -22.73 -14.27
CA GLY A 253 6.39 -22.30 -15.50
C GLY A 253 6.01 -20.90 -16.00
N ASN A 254 4.95 -20.30 -15.44
CA ASN A 254 4.40 -19.04 -15.91
C ASN A 254 5.02 -17.79 -15.25
N LEU A 255 6.07 -17.96 -14.46
CA LEU A 255 6.71 -16.82 -13.79
C LEU A 255 7.50 -15.97 -14.79
N ARG A 256 6.99 -14.77 -15.10
CA ARG A 256 7.69 -13.78 -15.91
C ARG A 256 8.39 -12.79 -14.99
N THR A 257 9.71 -12.95 -14.85
CA THR A 257 10.52 -12.06 -14.03
C THR A 257 11.87 -11.79 -14.69
N ARG A 258 12.43 -10.63 -14.47
CA ARG A 258 13.74 -10.24 -14.98
C ARG A 258 14.49 -9.46 -13.91
N LEU A 259 15.68 -9.90 -13.57
CA LEU A 259 16.56 -9.17 -12.68
C LEU A 259 17.27 -8.05 -13.46
N VAL A 260 17.23 -6.83 -12.95
CA VAL A 260 17.89 -5.66 -13.53
C VAL A 260 19.25 -5.50 -12.85
N HIS A 261 20.27 -5.12 -13.62
CA HIS A 261 21.59 -4.85 -13.06
C HIS A 261 21.54 -3.74 -12.01
N HIS A 262 22.14 -4.00 -10.85
CA HIS A 262 22.40 -2.97 -9.86
C HIS A 262 23.56 -2.11 -10.34
N PRO A 263 23.36 -0.80 -10.49
CA PRO A 263 24.40 0.08 -10.97
C PRO A 263 25.54 0.17 -9.96
N ASP A 264 26.77 0.40 -10.47
CA ASP A 264 27.94 0.61 -9.64
C ASP A 264 27.84 1.96 -8.92
N GLU A 265 27.65 1.93 -7.60
CA GLU A 265 27.46 3.13 -6.77
C GLU A 265 28.72 4.01 -6.75
N ASN A 266 29.92 3.42 -6.79
CA ASN A 266 31.17 4.19 -6.79
C ASN A 266 31.35 4.95 -8.10
N ALA A 267 31.21 4.25 -9.23
CA ALA A 267 31.26 4.88 -10.55
C ALA A 267 30.14 5.93 -10.75
N ALA A 268 29.00 5.73 -10.11
CA ALA A 268 27.92 6.71 -10.13
C ALA A 268 28.25 7.92 -9.27
N SER A 269 28.77 7.74 -8.07
CA SER A 269 29.16 8.83 -7.17
C SER A 269 30.19 9.75 -7.83
N GLU A 270 31.19 9.18 -8.51
CA GLU A 270 32.16 9.95 -9.27
C GLU A 270 31.48 10.74 -10.41
N ARG A 271 30.61 10.09 -11.16
CA ARG A 271 29.90 10.71 -12.30
C ARG A 271 28.99 11.86 -11.89
N PHE A 272 28.35 11.76 -10.74
CA PHE A 272 27.43 12.76 -10.20
C PHE A 272 28.07 13.68 -9.14
N ALA A 273 29.38 13.61 -8.91
CA ALA A 273 30.05 14.36 -7.84
C ALA A 273 29.69 15.86 -7.83
N SER A 274 29.74 16.51 -9.00
CA SER A 274 29.37 17.93 -9.12
C SER A 274 27.89 18.18 -8.80
N ALA A 275 26.99 17.28 -9.19
CA ALA A 275 25.57 17.43 -8.85
C ALA A 275 25.31 17.21 -7.35
N ILE A 276 25.99 16.23 -6.75
CA ILE A 276 25.91 15.95 -5.32
C ILE A 276 26.34 17.20 -4.54
N GLU A 277 27.48 17.78 -4.87
CA GLU A 277 27.97 19.01 -4.24
C GLU A 277 26.97 20.16 -4.37
N GLN A 278 26.48 20.43 -5.59
CA GLN A 278 25.54 21.52 -5.84
C GLN A 278 24.22 21.34 -5.07
N VAL A 279 23.68 20.12 -4.98
CA VAL A 279 22.43 19.85 -4.24
C VAL A 279 22.66 19.93 -2.74
N LEU A 280 23.78 19.41 -2.21
CA LEU A 280 24.09 19.51 -0.79
C LEU A 280 24.27 20.97 -0.33
N GLN A 281 24.75 21.87 -1.19
CA GLN A 281 24.81 23.31 -0.91
C GLN A 281 23.44 23.98 -0.80
N LEU A 282 22.35 23.35 -1.28
CA LEU A 282 20.97 23.86 -1.12
C LEU A 282 20.33 23.40 0.18
N VAL A 283 20.91 22.40 0.84
CA VAL A 283 20.40 21.81 2.08
C VAL A 283 20.80 22.68 3.27
N PRO A 284 19.95 22.83 4.30
CA PRO A 284 20.31 23.55 5.51
C PRO A 284 21.60 22.98 6.15
N PRO A 285 22.50 23.85 6.64
CA PRO A 285 23.77 23.41 7.25
C PRO A 285 23.55 22.42 8.40
N GLY A 286 24.30 21.31 8.38
CA GLY A 286 24.21 20.23 9.36
C GLY A 286 23.12 19.19 9.11
N GLU A 287 22.33 19.34 8.05
CA GLU A 287 21.30 18.37 7.66
C GLU A 287 21.73 17.49 6.45
N GLU A 288 22.93 17.68 5.93
CA GLU A 288 23.44 17.00 4.73
C GLU A 288 23.44 15.47 4.88
N GLN A 289 23.70 14.98 6.09
CA GLN A 289 23.70 13.54 6.42
C GLN A 289 22.31 12.90 6.32
N ARG A 290 21.25 13.70 6.31
CA ARG A 290 19.87 13.21 6.15
C ARG A 290 19.45 13.04 4.70
N VAL A 291 20.22 13.59 3.78
CA VAL A 291 19.99 13.43 2.34
C VAL A 291 20.29 12.01 1.93
N GLU A 292 19.31 11.35 1.36
CA GLU A 292 19.46 10.04 0.75
C GLU A 292 19.73 10.22 -0.73
N GLN A 293 20.78 9.59 -1.22
CA GLN A 293 21.10 9.51 -2.62
C GLN A 293 20.60 8.18 -3.16
N ARG A 294 19.81 8.24 -4.23
CA ARG A 294 19.28 7.03 -4.86
C ARG A 294 19.53 7.05 -6.35
N LEU A 295 20.33 6.13 -6.80
CA LEU A 295 20.59 5.94 -8.21
C LEU A 295 19.38 5.26 -8.87
N ARG A 296 18.72 5.96 -9.80
CA ARG A 296 17.59 5.45 -10.57
C ARG A 296 18.05 4.69 -11.81
N SER A 297 19.13 5.17 -12.40
CA SER A 297 19.79 4.57 -13.56
C SER A 297 21.22 5.08 -13.65
N THR A 298 22.00 4.57 -14.59
CA THR A 298 23.35 5.09 -14.87
C THR A 298 23.39 6.57 -15.28
N ALA A 299 22.24 7.16 -15.61
CA ALA A 299 22.08 8.54 -16.04
C ALA A 299 21.18 9.39 -15.14
N GLU A 300 20.69 8.84 -14.00
CA GLU A 300 19.77 9.57 -13.12
C GLU A 300 20.03 9.26 -11.65
N LEU A 301 20.26 10.33 -10.86
CA LEU A 301 20.41 10.30 -9.40
C LEU A 301 19.33 11.15 -8.74
N ALA A 302 18.57 10.56 -7.81
CA ALA A 302 17.56 11.23 -7.01
C ALA A 302 18.10 11.56 -5.61
N PHE A 303 17.69 12.72 -5.07
CA PHE A 303 17.97 13.17 -3.71
C PHE A 303 16.70 13.19 -2.90
N LEU A 304 16.68 12.46 -1.79
CA LEU A 304 15.47 12.28 -1.00
C LEU A 304 15.70 12.69 0.46
N LEU A 305 14.62 13.13 1.10
CA LEU A 305 14.53 13.32 2.55
C LEU A 305 13.38 12.47 3.08
N HIS A 306 13.71 11.49 3.92
CA HIS A 306 12.73 10.53 4.45
C HIS A 306 11.86 9.92 3.33
N GLY A 307 12.53 9.42 2.28
CA GLY A 307 11.89 8.81 1.12
C GLY A 307 11.15 9.74 0.15
N MET A 308 11.06 11.04 0.45
CA MET A 308 10.49 12.05 -0.44
C MET A 308 11.58 12.67 -1.30
N GLU A 309 11.42 12.56 -2.61
CA GLU A 309 12.33 13.16 -3.58
C GLU A 309 12.14 14.69 -3.61
N PHE A 310 13.22 15.43 -3.41
CA PHE A 310 13.22 16.89 -3.44
C PHE A 310 14.10 17.48 -4.54
N ALA A 311 15.06 16.70 -5.05
CA ALA A 311 15.89 17.08 -6.19
C ALA A 311 16.31 15.85 -6.99
N ARG A 312 16.70 16.09 -8.23
CA ARG A 312 17.13 15.06 -9.18
C ARG A 312 18.21 15.60 -10.10
N ALA A 313 19.24 14.78 -10.35
CA ALA A 313 20.26 15.05 -11.34
C ALA A 313 20.12 14.06 -12.51
N ARG A 314 20.12 14.55 -13.73
CA ARG A 314 20.07 13.76 -14.96
C ARG A 314 21.23 14.10 -15.88
N ILE A 315 21.79 13.08 -16.50
CA ILE A 315 22.76 13.23 -17.58
C ILE A 315 22.01 12.97 -18.89
N GLY A 316 21.83 14.02 -19.66
CA GLY A 316 21.20 13.98 -20.98
C GLY A 316 22.17 14.35 -22.08
N LEU A 317 21.66 14.42 -23.30
CA LEU A 317 22.35 15.03 -24.45
C LEU A 317 21.90 16.48 -24.57
N ALA A 318 22.83 17.39 -24.82
CA ALA A 318 22.48 18.78 -25.08
C ALA A 318 21.63 18.88 -26.35
N PRO A 319 20.62 19.78 -26.38
CA PRO A 319 19.87 20.04 -27.60
C PRO A 319 20.82 20.38 -28.75
N ASN A 320 20.69 19.69 -29.87
CA ASN A 320 21.51 19.89 -31.08
C ASN A 320 23.00 19.57 -30.95
N SER A 321 23.40 18.78 -29.93
CA SER A 321 24.78 18.36 -29.71
C SER A 321 24.84 16.94 -29.13
N PHE A 322 25.94 16.21 -29.42
CA PHE A 322 26.23 14.93 -28.75
C PHE A 322 26.92 15.12 -27.39
N ALA A 323 27.09 16.38 -26.94
CA ALA A 323 27.69 16.65 -25.64
C ALA A 323 26.77 16.20 -24.52
N ARG A 324 27.33 15.51 -23.53
CA ARG A 324 26.58 15.16 -22.32
C ARG A 324 26.44 16.39 -21.44
N THR A 325 25.21 16.67 -21.02
CA THR A 325 24.91 17.75 -20.08
C THR A 325 24.33 17.18 -18.80
N LEU A 326 24.77 17.75 -17.67
CA LEU A 326 24.22 17.46 -16.36
C LEU A 326 23.13 18.51 -16.07
N GLU A 327 21.90 18.06 -15.87
CA GLU A 327 20.78 18.88 -15.47
C GLU A 327 20.37 18.53 -14.05
N ILE A 328 20.17 19.55 -13.20
CA ILE A 328 19.65 19.38 -11.85
C ILE A 328 18.28 20.05 -11.80
N THR A 329 17.29 19.32 -11.33
CA THR A 329 15.94 19.82 -11.11
C THR A 329 15.55 19.65 -9.65
N ALA A 330 14.69 20.52 -9.11
CA ALA A 330 14.24 20.47 -7.74
C ALA A 330 12.73 20.69 -7.59
N GLY A 331 12.16 20.09 -6.54
CA GLY A 331 10.75 20.19 -6.18
C GLY A 331 9.82 19.39 -7.09
N ALA A 332 8.53 19.39 -6.74
CA ALA A 332 7.50 18.66 -7.47
C ALA A 332 7.29 19.13 -8.93
N ASN A 333 7.73 20.35 -9.22
CA ASN A 333 7.61 20.97 -10.54
C ASN A 333 8.83 20.71 -11.44
N GLU A 334 9.81 19.95 -10.97
CA GLU A 334 11.08 19.72 -11.68
C GLU A 334 11.70 21.05 -12.16
N THR A 335 11.76 22.05 -11.26
CA THR A 335 12.31 23.37 -11.57
C THR A 335 13.82 23.24 -11.80
N PRO A 336 14.38 23.63 -12.97
CA PRO A 336 15.81 23.58 -13.22
C PRO A 336 16.60 24.44 -12.25
N LEU A 337 17.72 23.92 -11.76
CA LEU A 337 18.64 24.68 -10.90
C LEU A 337 19.49 25.61 -11.76
N THR A 338 19.18 26.89 -11.70
CA THR A 338 19.90 27.98 -12.39
C THR A 338 20.23 29.08 -11.40
N PRO A 339 21.10 30.03 -11.73
CA PRO A 339 21.34 31.19 -10.87
C PRO A 339 20.07 31.95 -10.50
N ALA A 340 19.09 32.03 -11.41
CA ALA A 340 17.82 32.74 -11.20
C ALA A 340 16.86 31.97 -10.25
N THR A 341 16.84 30.64 -10.28
CA THR A 341 15.92 29.80 -9.49
C THR A 341 16.53 29.33 -8.17
N ARG A 342 17.85 29.47 -7.99
CA ARG A 342 18.60 28.93 -6.85
C ARG A 342 18.06 29.39 -5.49
N ALA A 343 17.77 30.67 -5.34
CA ALA A 343 17.29 31.24 -4.07
C ALA A 343 15.92 30.65 -3.67
N GLU A 344 15.00 30.56 -4.61
CA GLU A 344 13.68 29.99 -4.40
C GLU A 344 13.77 28.50 -4.04
N ILE A 345 14.57 27.74 -4.80
CA ILE A 345 14.78 26.31 -4.56
C ILE A 345 15.36 26.09 -3.16
N THR A 346 16.38 26.87 -2.77
CA THR A 346 16.99 26.78 -1.43
C THR A 346 15.96 27.03 -0.32
N ALA A 347 15.13 28.06 -0.47
CA ALA A 347 14.08 28.36 0.51
C ALA A 347 13.06 27.21 0.63
N ASN A 348 12.63 26.65 -0.50
CA ASN A 348 11.68 25.53 -0.53
C ASN A 348 12.26 24.27 0.11
N ILE A 349 13.54 23.96 -0.14
CA ILE A 349 14.23 22.82 0.48
C ILE A 349 14.37 23.07 1.99
N ALA A 350 14.78 24.26 2.42
CA ALA A 350 14.91 24.59 3.84
C ALA A 350 13.58 24.43 4.58
N GLU A 351 12.46 24.86 3.99
CA GLU A 351 11.12 24.68 4.55
C GLU A 351 10.72 23.21 4.62
N LEU A 352 11.00 22.41 3.59
CA LEU A 352 10.78 20.96 3.61
C LEU A 352 11.53 20.29 4.78
N PHE A 353 12.82 20.61 4.94
CA PHE A 353 13.65 20.05 6.01
C PHE A 353 13.13 20.47 7.39
N ARG A 354 12.77 21.76 7.55
CA ARG A 354 12.20 22.29 8.80
C ARG A 354 10.92 21.53 9.20
N ARG A 355 9.98 21.34 8.26
CA ARG A 355 8.72 20.65 8.51
C ARG A 355 8.94 19.17 8.81
N ARG A 356 9.75 18.46 8.00
CA ARG A 356 10.04 17.04 8.21
C ARG A 356 10.78 16.79 9.53
N ARG A 357 11.67 17.68 9.94
CA ARG A 357 12.34 17.60 11.24
C ARG A 357 11.36 17.70 12.41
N ALA A 358 10.37 18.57 12.32
CA ALA A 358 9.36 18.74 13.37
C ALA A 358 8.55 17.44 13.62
N PHE A 359 8.40 16.58 12.62
CA PHE A 359 7.69 15.30 12.76
C PHE A 359 8.52 14.20 13.45
N VAL A 360 9.83 14.32 13.49
CA VAL A 360 10.76 13.34 14.07
C VAL A 360 11.21 13.73 15.49
N SER A 361 11.00 14.98 15.90
CA SER A 361 11.42 15.50 17.20
C SER A 361 10.60 14.89 18.35
N VAL A 362 11.25 14.19 19.26
CA VAL A 362 10.66 13.45 20.40
C VAL A 362 10.02 14.36 21.45
N THR A 363 10.35 15.65 21.46
CA THR A 363 10.04 16.56 22.58
C THR A 363 8.58 17.00 22.68
N ASP A 364 7.77 16.84 21.64
CA ASP A 364 6.40 17.38 21.62
C ASP A 364 5.29 16.36 22.00
N PHE A 365 5.55 15.06 21.97
CA PHE A 365 4.53 14.05 22.27
C PHE A 365 4.41 13.68 23.75
N SER A 366 5.50 13.77 24.54
CA SER A 366 5.48 13.41 25.96
C SER A 366 4.78 14.45 26.85
N ARG A 367 4.58 15.69 26.39
CA ARG A 367 3.92 16.75 27.18
C ARG A 367 2.39 16.80 27.07
N ARG A 368 1.76 16.08 26.12
CA ARG A 368 0.29 16.08 25.96
C ARG A 368 -0.45 14.98 26.74
N GLY A 369 0.24 14.04 27.35
CA GLY A 369 -0.37 12.99 28.19
C GLY A 369 -0.65 13.39 29.64
N GLN A 370 -0.12 14.49 30.12
CA GLN A 370 -0.43 14.99 31.47
C GLN A 370 -1.54 16.03 31.40
N ARG A 371 -2.79 15.58 31.54
CA ARG A 371 -3.88 16.48 31.94
C ARG A 371 -3.51 17.08 33.30
N PRO A 372 -3.52 18.42 33.47
CA PRO A 372 -3.36 18.99 34.78
C PRO A 372 -4.55 18.54 35.63
N SER A 373 -4.26 17.77 36.69
CA SER A 373 -5.25 17.49 37.71
C SER A 373 -5.73 18.83 38.29
N ARG A 374 -6.99 19.11 38.08
CA ARG A 374 -7.68 20.25 38.66
C ARG A 374 -7.73 20.07 40.15
N ARG A 375 -6.73 20.59 40.86
CA ARG A 375 -6.87 20.85 42.28
C ARG A 375 -7.79 22.06 42.44
N ILE A 376 -8.97 21.82 42.98
CA ILE A 376 -9.85 22.83 43.54
C ILE A 376 -9.19 23.30 44.83
N GLY A 377 -8.81 24.55 44.91
CA GLY A 377 -8.26 25.15 46.11
C GLY A 377 -8.31 26.66 46.04
N ALA A 378 -9.33 27.20 46.70
CA ALA A 378 -9.49 28.49 47.37
C ALA A 378 -8.83 29.76 46.79
N ALA A 379 -9.70 30.76 46.63
CA ALA A 379 -9.45 32.12 46.30
C ALA A 379 -8.44 32.82 47.22
N SER A 380 -7.60 33.69 46.62
CA SER A 380 -7.08 34.88 47.28
C SER A 380 -6.88 35.97 46.24
N THR A 381 -7.61 37.03 46.47
CA THR A 381 -7.52 38.36 45.83
C THR A 381 -6.21 39.03 46.23
N THR A 382 -5.51 39.67 45.30
CA THR A 382 -5.10 41.09 45.39
C THR A 382 -4.22 41.54 44.20
N ALA A 383 -4.64 42.68 43.65
CA ALA A 383 -3.89 43.84 43.15
C ALA A 383 -2.97 43.73 41.90
N ALA A 384 -3.48 44.27 40.85
CA ALA A 384 -2.95 45.22 39.86
C ALA A 384 -1.47 45.67 40.00
N HIS A 385 -0.73 45.67 38.92
CA HIS A 385 -0.17 46.81 38.19
C HIS A 385 0.84 46.38 37.11
N SER A 386 0.55 46.79 35.87
CA SER A 386 1.50 47.35 34.90
C SER A 386 2.81 46.58 34.60
N ARG A 387 2.91 46.04 33.38
CA ARG A 387 3.91 46.48 32.39
C ARG A 387 3.69 45.78 31.05
N LEU A 388 3.37 46.58 30.06
CA LEU A 388 3.55 46.28 28.65
C LEU A 388 5.02 45.92 28.41
N GLN A 389 5.30 44.67 28.13
CA GLN A 389 6.53 44.25 27.48
C GLN A 389 6.17 43.36 26.29
N PHE A 390 6.65 43.79 25.15
CA PHE A 390 6.59 43.15 23.85
C PHE A 390 6.78 41.64 23.99
N ARG A 391 5.75 40.85 23.69
CA ARG A 391 5.86 39.45 23.36
C ARG A 391 6.12 39.35 21.86
N ALA A 392 7.40 39.34 21.50
CA ALA A 392 7.85 38.70 20.28
C ALA A 392 7.72 37.20 20.45
N ASP A 393 7.20 36.54 19.40
CA ASP A 393 7.21 35.11 19.19
C ASP A 393 6.39 34.21 20.16
N GLN A 394 5.07 34.30 20.07
CA GLN A 394 4.29 33.07 20.25
C GLN A 394 4.41 32.26 18.94
N PRO A 395 4.91 30.99 19.02
CA PRO A 395 4.82 30.13 17.86
C PRO A 395 3.34 29.91 17.55
N ALA A 396 2.97 30.17 16.30
CA ALA A 396 1.66 29.91 15.75
C ALA A 396 1.18 28.52 16.18
N ASP A 397 -0.10 28.45 16.50
CA ASP A 397 -0.85 27.25 16.88
C ASP A 397 -0.36 26.03 16.06
N ARG A 398 0.44 25.17 16.70
CA ARG A 398 0.97 23.96 16.04
C ARG A 398 -0.17 22.97 15.97
N GLY A 399 -0.92 23.03 14.88
CA GLY A 399 -1.92 22.04 14.52
C GLY A 399 -1.38 20.61 14.70
N ASN A 400 -2.27 19.66 14.85
CA ASN A 400 -1.90 18.23 14.99
C ASN A 400 -0.97 17.84 13.81
N PRO A 401 0.29 17.42 14.05
CA PRO A 401 1.25 17.07 12.99
C PRO A 401 0.69 16.04 12.00
N SER A 402 -0.21 15.16 12.44
CA SER A 402 -0.85 14.16 11.58
C SER A 402 -1.77 14.76 10.51
N GLN A 403 -2.14 16.02 10.61
CA GLN A 403 -2.94 16.72 9.60
C GLN A 403 -2.09 17.37 8.50
N ASP A 404 -0.79 17.52 8.72
CA ASP A 404 0.10 18.10 7.71
C ASP A 404 0.20 17.15 6.50
N PRO A 405 -0.06 17.65 5.26
CA PRO A 405 0.08 16.85 4.06
C PRO A 405 1.47 16.20 3.90
N LEU A 406 2.53 16.89 4.32
CA LEU A 406 3.90 16.35 4.27
C LEU A 406 4.12 15.19 5.26
N TYR A 407 3.38 15.15 6.37
CA TYR A 407 3.43 14.01 7.30
C TYR A 407 2.84 12.75 6.68
N ARG A 408 1.77 12.90 5.89
CA ARG A 408 1.08 11.81 5.20
C ARG A 408 1.69 11.45 3.85
N ALA A 409 2.57 12.30 3.32
CA ALA A 409 3.15 12.08 2.01
C ALA A 409 4.09 10.87 2.00
N ALA A 410 3.79 9.90 1.12
CA ALA A 410 4.57 8.70 0.86
C ALA A 410 5.05 7.96 2.14
N PRO A 411 4.14 7.50 3.03
CA PRO A 411 4.51 6.93 4.31
C PRO A 411 5.33 5.65 4.16
N GLU A 412 5.04 4.80 3.17
CA GLU A 412 5.81 3.57 2.89
C GLU A 412 7.25 3.89 2.49
N ARG A 413 7.46 4.90 1.62
CA ARG A 413 8.81 5.34 1.25
C ARG A 413 9.57 5.93 2.42
N TRP A 414 8.86 6.57 3.36
CA TRP A 414 9.50 7.05 4.58
C TRP A 414 9.94 5.88 5.46
N LEU A 415 9.08 4.87 5.64
CA LEU A 415 9.42 3.66 6.39
C LEU A 415 10.60 2.92 5.74
N GLU A 416 10.59 2.76 4.43
CA GLU A 416 11.69 2.22 3.63
C GLU A 416 13.00 2.98 3.89
N SER A 417 12.95 4.32 3.83
CA SER A 417 14.09 5.20 4.06
C SER A 417 14.72 5.00 5.44
N VAL A 418 13.89 4.90 6.48
CA VAL A 418 14.36 4.66 7.85
C VAL A 418 14.99 3.28 7.99
N LEU A 419 14.33 2.25 7.48
CA LEU A 419 14.80 0.87 7.57
C LEU A 419 16.06 0.62 6.73
N ARG A 420 16.19 1.26 5.57
CA ARG A 420 17.40 1.15 4.76
C ARG A 420 18.66 1.62 5.51
N ARG A 421 18.53 2.59 6.40
CA ARG A 421 19.65 3.09 7.22
C ARG A 421 20.02 2.14 8.37
N ASP A 422 19.04 1.49 8.97
CA ASP A 422 19.25 0.55 10.06
C ASP A 422 18.15 -0.52 10.09
N LEU A 423 18.52 -1.72 9.63
CA LEU A 423 17.67 -2.92 9.71
C LEU A 423 17.79 -3.67 11.05
N ALA A 424 18.77 -3.33 11.90
CA ALA A 424 19.04 -4.06 13.13
C ALA A 424 17.82 -4.14 14.07
N PRO A 425 16.96 -3.10 14.17
CA PRO A 425 15.78 -3.17 15.02
C PRO A 425 14.81 -4.29 14.65
N LEU A 426 14.72 -4.67 13.35
CA LEU A 426 13.81 -5.72 12.89
C LEU A 426 14.14 -7.10 13.47
N THR A 427 15.41 -7.35 13.79
CA THR A 427 15.91 -8.64 14.27
C THR A 427 16.39 -8.64 15.72
N ARG A 428 16.36 -7.50 16.42
CA ARG A 428 16.65 -7.44 17.85
C ARG A 428 15.67 -8.31 18.63
N SER A 429 16.15 -8.96 19.67
CA SER A 429 15.29 -9.69 20.60
C SER A 429 14.26 -8.73 21.21
N LEU A 430 13.00 -9.14 21.24
CA LEU A 430 11.98 -8.40 21.99
C LEU A 430 12.38 -8.45 23.47
N ALA A 431 12.45 -7.28 24.11
CA ALA A 431 12.56 -7.26 25.56
C ALA A 431 11.38 -8.04 26.16
N PRO A 432 11.61 -8.89 27.20
CA PRO A 432 10.51 -9.56 27.87
C PRO A 432 9.53 -8.49 28.34
N GLN A 433 8.28 -8.54 27.86
CA GLN A 433 7.25 -7.67 28.38
C GLN A 433 7.11 -7.98 29.88
N PRO A 434 7.09 -6.96 30.76
CA PRO A 434 6.71 -7.20 32.16
C PRO A 434 5.32 -7.89 32.08
N ARG A 435 5.24 -9.11 32.64
CA ARG A 435 3.95 -9.80 32.76
C ARG A 435 3.02 -8.78 33.40
N GLN A 436 1.98 -8.38 32.69
CA GLN A 436 0.89 -7.64 33.31
C GLN A 436 0.46 -8.50 34.49
N ALA A 437 0.65 -7.96 35.69
CA ALA A 437 0.15 -8.59 36.89
C ALA A 437 -1.33 -8.82 36.63
N SER A 438 -1.75 -10.09 36.62
CA SER A 438 -3.15 -10.44 36.60
C SER A 438 -3.76 -9.70 37.77
N PHE A 439 -4.58 -8.70 37.47
CA PHE A 439 -5.46 -8.12 38.48
C PHE A 439 -6.42 -9.22 38.89
N THR A 440 -6.05 -9.98 39.89
CA THR A 440 -7.00 -10.74 40.69
C THR A 440 -7.78 -9.70 41.48
N SER A 441 -8.92 -9.30 40.92
CA SER A 441 -9.94 -8.59 41.65
C SER A 441 -10.59 -9.56 42.65
N ASN A 442 -9.97 -9.70 43.80
CA ASN A 442 -10.59 -10.19 45.00
C ASN A 442 -10.35 -9.15 46.09
N GLU A 443 -11.24 -8.19 46.19
CA GLU A 443 -11.57 -7.52 47.44
C GLU A 443 -13.00 -6.96 47.33
N ALA A 444 -13.87 -7.66 48.04
CA ALA A 444 -14.94 -7.19 48.90
C ALA A 444 -15.85 -6.06 48.41
N PHE A 445 -17.00 -6.43 47.89
CA PHE A 445 -18.25 -5.76 48.26
C PHE A 445 -19.18 -6.80 48.90
N ALA A 446 -19.14 -6.84 50.22
CA ALA A 446 -20.18 -7.46 51.02
C ALA A 446 -21.26 -6.38 51.30
N ASN A 447 -22.52 -6.86 51.33
CA ASN A 447 -23.70 -6.22 51.85
C ASN A 447 -24.45 -5.25 50.93
N ASP A 448 -25.53 -5.72 50.32
CA ASP A 448 -26.90 -5.52 50.79
C ASP A 448 -27.88 -6.45 50.04
N PRO A 449 -28.84 -7.07 50.72
CA PRO A 449 -29.84 -7.95 50.12
C PRO A 449 -31.13 -7.17 49.80
N ASP A 450 -31.60 -7.19 48.59
CA ASP A 450 -32.99 -6.87 48.26
C ASP A 450 -33.62 -8.02 47.47
N PRO A 451 -34.65 -8.65 48.00
CA PRO A 451 -35.37 -9.73 47.31
C PRO A 451 -36.57 -9.17 46.55
N ASP A 452 -36.69 -9.48 45.33
CA ASP A 452 -37.91 -9.64 44.51
C ASP A 452 -37.74 -9.05 43.14
N THR A 453 -37.44 -9.95 42.20
CA THR A 453 -38.20 -10.00 40.94
C THR A 453 -37.93 -11.32 40.22
N ARG A 454 -38.91 -12.20 40.28
CA ARG A 454 -39.00 -13.41 39.45
C ARG A 454 -39.24 -12.99 38.00
N GLY A 455 -38.40 -13.50 37.11
CA GLY A 455 -38.58 -13.36 35.67
C GLY A 455 -37.78 -14.43 34.91
N ASN A 456 -38.47 -15.46 34.46
CA ASN A 456 -38.01 -16.55 33.63
C ASN A 456 -37.05 -16.13 32.53
N ARG A 457 -35.86 -16.73 32.52
CA ARG A 457 -35.10 -16.97 31.30
C ARG A 457 -34.52 -18.37 31.34
N ALA A 458 -34.89 -19.12 30.32
CA ALA A 458 -34.54 -20.50 30.09
C ALA A 458 -33.02 -20.68 30.01
N ASP A 459 -32.52 -21.66 30.78
CA ASP A 459 -31.17 -22.18 30.79
C ASP A 459 -30.79 -22.73 29.42
N LEU A 460 -29.73 -22.19 28.82
CA LEU A 460 -28.94 -22.89 27.83
C LEU A 460 -27.62 -23.26 28.50
N PRO A 461 -27.31 -24.56 28.60
CA PRO A 461 -26.06 -25.00 29.22
C PRO A 461 -24.87 -24.74 28.29
N TRP A 462 -23.96 -23.87 28.71
CA TRP A 462 -22.59 -23.88 28.22
C TRP A 462 -21.95 -25.15 28.74
N LYS A 463 -21.71 -26.11 27.86
CA LYS A 463 -20.82 -27.22 28.15
C LYS A 463 -19.40 -26.66 28.06
N ASP A 464 -18.78 -26.47 29.20
CA ASP A 464 -17.34 -26.37 29.32
C ASP A 464 -16.76 -27.67 28.76
N ASP A 465 -15.99 -27.56 27.68
CA ASP A 465 -15.24 -28.68 27.12
C ASP A 465 -13.97 -28.85 27.99
N PRO A 466 -13.90 -29.89 28.83
CA PRO A 466 -12.76 -30.09 29.71
C PRO A 466 -11.46 -30.45 28.96
N ASP A 467 -11.54 -30.78 27.65
CA ASP A 467 -10.37 -31.18 26.87
C ASP A 467 -9.62 -30.01 26.22
N ALA A 468 -10.18 -28.80 26.24
CA ALA A 468 -9.47 -27.61 25.75
C ALA A 468 -8.33 -27.13 26.65
N ASN A 469 -8.29 -27.58 27.90
CA ASN A 469 -7.24 -27.21 28.87
C ASN A 469 -6.15 -28.26 29.08
N LEU A 470 -6.28 -29.47 28.50
CA LEU A 470 -5.32 -30.55 28.70
C LEU A 470 -4.18 -30.63 27.66
N SER A 471 -4.29 -29.89 26.54
CA SER A 471 -3.23 -29.92 25.51
C SER A 471 -2.07 -28.94 25.74
N LEU A 472 -2.12 -28.10 26.79
CA LEU A 472 -1.05 -27.14 27.12
C LEU A 472 -0.09 -27.58 28.23
N ALA A 473 -0.33 -28.72 28.87
CA ALA A 473 0.44 -29.14 30.04
C ALA A 473 1.44 -30.29 29.79
N GLU A 474 1.41 -31.00 28.67
CA GLU A 474 2.26 -32.19 28.45
C GLU A 474 3.28 -32.11 27.31
N ALA A 475 3.42 -31.00 26.61
CA ALA A 475 4.56 -30.78 25.72
C ALA A 475 5.67 -30.02 26.45
N GLY A 476 6.39 -30.72 27.31
CA GLY A 476 7.64 -30.26 27.92
C GLY A 476 8.78 -30.09 26.90
N HIS A 477 8.49 -29.52 25.74
CA HIS A 477 9.48 -29.02 24.81
C HIS A 477 9.68 -27.55 25.14
N THR A 478 10.75 -27.27 25.86
CA THR A 478 11.30 -25.93 25.99
C THR A 478 11.57 -25.39 24.59
N HIS A 479 10.58 -24.73 23.97
CA HIS A 479 10.79 -23.96 22.75
C HIS A 479 11.80 -22.86 23.09
N LYS A 480 13.08 -23.12 22.79
CA LYS A 480 14.07 -22.05 22.76
C LYS A 480 13.51 -20.97 21.81
N PRO A 481 13.40 -19.71 22.27
CA PRO A 481 12.89 -18.66 21.40
C PRO A 481 13.72 -18.65 20.12
N ARG A 482 13.07 -18.78 18.98
CA ARG A 482 13.74 -18.80 17.69
C ARG A 482 14.43 -17.46 17.46
N VAL A 483 15.76 -17.47 17.49
CA VAL A 483 16.55 -16.29 17.21
C VAL A 483 16.42 -16.03 15.70
N ILE A 484 15.83 -14.89 15.33
CA ILE A 484 15.84 -14.43 13.94
C ILE A 484 17.27 -13.99 13.63
N PRO A 485 17.95 -14.55 12.61
CA PRO A 485 19.30 -14.14 12.24
C PRO A 485 19.34 -12.65 11.93
N HIS A 486 20.40 -11.97 12.40
CA HIS A 486 20.57 -10.54 12.14
C HIS A 486 20.64 -10.25 10.64
N LEU A 487 19.98 -9.17 10.23
CA LEU A 487 20.09 -8.62 8.88
C LEU A 487 21.42 -7.84 8.76
N ASP A 488 22.14 -8.05 7.67
CA ASP A 488 23.36 -7.30 7.38
C ASP A 488 23.02 -5.88 6.92
N PRO A 489 23.41 -4.84 7.68
CA PRO A 489 23.09 -3.47 7.32
C PRO A 489 23.85 -2.94 6.11
N LYS A 490 24.93 -3.61 5.68
CA LYS A 490 25.77 -3.17 4.56
C LYS A 490 25.20 -3.53 3.19
N HIS A 491 24.43 -4.63 3.12
CA HIS A 491 23.92 -5.18 1.88
C HIS A 491 22.40 -5.11 1.85
N VAL A 492 21.88 -3.88 1.73
CA VAL A 492 20.45 -3.58 1.66
C VAL A 492 20.15 -2.81 0.39
N TYR A 493 19.35 -3.39 -0.47
CA TYR A 493 18.93 -2.81 -1.75
C TYR A 493 17.46 -2.42 -1.68
N ALA A 494 17.17 -1.17 -2.00
CA ALA A 494 15.81 -0.63 -1.99
C ALA A 494 15.25 -0.52 -3.41
N GLN A 495 13.94 -0.70 -3.54
CA GLN A 495 13.20 -0.56 -4.80
C GLN A 495 13.80 -1.42 -5.92
N VAL A 496 14.10 -2.68 -5.59
CA VAL A 496 14.65 -3.63 -6.55
C VAL A 496 13.58 -3.93 -7.60
N PRO A 497 13.84 -3.64 -8.90
CA PRO A 497 12.86 -3.90 -9.93
C PRO A 497 12.61 -5.41 -10.07
N ALA A 498 11.41 -5.84 -9.72
CA ALA A 498 10.91 -7.17 -10.00
C ALA A 498 9.89 -7.05 -11.13
N ILE A 499 10.28 -7.39 -12.36
CA ILE A 499 9.41 -7.25 -13.52
C ILE A 499 8.50 -8.47 -13.63
N ALA A 500 7.20 -8.26 -13.50
CA ALA A 500 6.18 -9.20 -13.88
C ALA A 500 5.52 -8.71 -15.19
N GLY A 501 5.92 -9.29 -16.32
CA GLY A 501 5.34 -8.97 -17.61
C GLY A 501 5.70 -7.57 -18.18
N ALA A 502 5.30 -7.29 -19.41
CA ALA A 502 5.65 -6.06 -20.13
C ALA A 502 4.96 -4.78 -19.59
N SER A 503 3.91 -4.92 -18.77
CA SER A 503 3.09 -3.82 -18.25
C SER A 503 3.20 -3.59 -16.75
N ASP A 504 3.75 -4.54 -15.99
CA ASP A 504 3.73 -4.50 -14.54
C ASP A 504 5.15 -4.39 -13.98
N ARG A 505 5.50 -3.22 -13.44
CA ARG A 505 6.76 -2.97 -12.75
C ARG A 505 6.53 -3.08 -11.25
N GLY A 506 6.54 -4.31 -10.72
CA GLY A 506 6.63 -4.49 -9.29
C GLY A 506 8.01 -4.04 -8.79
N LEU A 507 8.03 -3.22 -7.76
CA LEU A 507 9.26 -2.81 -7.06
C LEU A 507 9.24 -3.47 -5.69
N LEU A 508 10.19 -4.35 -5.44
CA LEU A 508 10.42 -4.89 -4.11
C LEU A 508 10.97 -3.79 -3.20
N ASP A 509 10.34 -3.58 -2.05
CA ASP A 509 10.72 -2.48 -1.16
C ASP A 509 12.17 -2.61 -0.68
N LEU A 510 12.52 -3.72 -0.01
CA LEU A 510 13.89 -3.96 0.43
C LEU A 510 14.31 -5.41 0.19
N LEU A 511 15.49 -5.58 -0.36
CA LEU A 511 16.19 -6.86 -0.48
C LEU A 511 17.47 -6.81 0.36
N GLY A 512 17.59 -7.73 1.32
CA GLY A 512 18.74 -7.83 2.21
C GLY A 512 19.31 -9.24 2.27
N VAL A 513 20.27 -9.43 3.14
CA VAL A 513 20.85 -10.72 3.48
C VAL A 513 20.96 -10.85 5.00
N THR A 514 20.72 -12.03 5.53
CA THR A 514 20.89 -12.33 6.95
C THR A 514 22.33 -12.81 7.23
N ALA A 515 22.76 -12.74 8.48
CA ALA A 515 24.12 -13.11 8.90
C ALA A 515 24.52 -14.57 8.54
N ASP A 516 23.53 -15.43 8.29
CA ASP A 516 23.73 -16.80 7.80
C ASP A 516 23.74 -16.90 6.26
N GLY A 517 23.89 -15.79 5.56
CA GLY A 517 23.98 -15.70 4.10
C GLY A 517 22.66 -15.87 3.34
N ARG A 518 21.52 -16.05 4.01
CA ARG A 518 20.23 -16.19 3.31
C ARG A 518 19.67 -14.84 2.89
N LEU A 519 19.11 -14.80 1.69
CA LEU A 519 18.40 -13.62 1.21
C LEU A 519 17.18 -13.31 2.07
N ALA A 520 16.89 -12.03 2.25
CA ALA A 520 15.75 -11.50 2.98
C ALA A 520 14.92 -10.60 2.05
N VAL A 521 13.70 -11.02 1.77
CA VAL A 521 12.68 -10.23 1.07
C VAL A 521 11.88 -9.49 2.12
N ILE A 522 11.85 -8.16 2.05
CA ILE A 522 11.19 -7.32 3.05
C ILE A 522 10.16 -6.46 2.34
N GLU A 523 8.89 -6.73 2.62
CA GLU A 523 7.75 -5.97 2.13
C GLU A 523 7.22 -5.06 3.23
N LEU A 524 6.97 -3.80 2.90
CA LEU A 524 6.60 -2.75 3.84
C LEU A 524 5.21 -2.21 3.55
N LYS A 525 4.42 -2.01 4.59
CA LYS A 525 3.20 -1.21 4.53
C LYS A 525 3.19 -0.22 5.69
N ALA A 526 2.82 1.01 5.41
CA ALA A 526 2.67 2.04 6.43
C ALA A 526 1.20 2.33 6.74
N ASP A 527 0.31 1.92 5.85
CA ASP A 527 -1.15 2.00 5.98
C ASP A 527 -1.75 0.59 5.94
N ASP A 528 -3.03 0.48 6.27
CA ASP A 528 -3.77 -0.78 6.26
C ASP A 528 -3.90 -1.34 4.83
N ASP A 529 -3.31 -2.49 4.57
CA ASP A 529 -3.33 -3.16 3.27
C ASP A 529 -3.67 -4.65 3.40
N LEU A 530 -4.81 -5.02 2.85
CA LEU A 530 -5.30 -6.39 2.81
C LEU A 530 -4.37 -7.34 2.00
N HIS A 531 -3.61 -6.80 1.05
CA HIS A 531 -2.81 -7.57 0.10
C HIS A 531 -1.35 -7.79 0.56
N LEU A 532 -0.94 -7.25 1.70
CA LEU A 532 0.43 -7.33 2.23
C LEU A 532 1.02 -8.75 2.14
N ALA A 533 0.29 -9.77 2.58
CA ALA A 533 0.80 -11.14 2.62
C ALA A 533 1.08 -11.72 1.21
N LEU A 534 0.16 -11.54 0.26
CA LEU A 534 0.32 -12.07 -1.10
C LEU A 534 1.23 -11.21 -1.98
N GLN A 535 1.35 -9.92 -1.68
CA GLN A 535 2.32 -9.05 -2.33
C GLN A 535 3.74 -9.43 -1.92
N GLY A 536 3.98 -9.63 -0.63
CA GLY A 536 5.25 -10.14 -0.15
C GLY A 536 5.58 -11.54 -0.71
N LEU A 537 4.59 -12.42 -0.82
CA LEU A 537 4.76 -13.72 -1.47
C LEU A 537 5.20 -13.59 -2.93
N ASP A 538 4.62 -12.67 -3.69
CA ASP A 538 5.00 -12.39 -5.08
C ASP A 538 6.48 -12.05 -5.22
N TYR A 539 6.97 -11.14 -4.38
CA TYR A 539 8.38 -10.76 -4.41
C TYR A 539 9.27 -11.90 -3.95
N TRP A 540 8.84 -12.67 -2.94
CA TRP A 540 9.56 -13.86 -2.49
C TRP A 540 9.70 -14.90 -3.60
N ILE A 541 8.64 -15.16 -4.38
CA ILE A 541 8.65 -16.10 -5.51
C ILE A 541 9.69 -15.67 -6.56
N ARG A 542 9.71 -14.39 -6.91
CA ARG A 542 10.63 -13.84 -7.92
C ARG A 542 12.08 -13.86 -7.44
N VAL A 543 12.34 -13.43 -6.20
CA VAL A 543 13.67 -13.49 -5.61
C VAL A 543 14.16 -14.93 -5.52
N ARG A 544 13.30 -15.85 -5.08
CA ARG A 544 13.61 -17.28 -5.04
C ARG A 544 13.95 -17.83 -6.43
N HIS A 545 13.18 -17.45 -7.45
CA HIS A 545 13.42 -17.89 -8.84
C HIS A 545 14.84 -17.53 -9.29
N HIS A 546 15.23 -16.28 -9.17
CA HIS A 546 16.57 -15.80 -9.54
C HIS A 546 17.67 -16.38 -8.65
N HIS A 547 17.38 -16.52 -7.35
CA HIS A 547 18.37 -17.04 -6.39
C HIS A 547 18.73 -18.50 -6.63
N LEU A 548 17.76 -19.33 -7.03
CA LEU A 548 17.95 -20.76 -7.24
C LEU A 548 18.37 -21.12 -8.68
N GLN A 549 18.61 -20.12 -9.56
CA GLN A 549 19.21 -20.36 -10.85
C GLN A 549 20.63 -20.93 -10.68
N THR A 550 21.03 -21.80 -11.60
CA THR A 550 22.36 -22.41 -11.59
C THR A 550 23.44 -21.34 -11.63
N ALA A 551 24.39 -21.44 -10.72
CA ALA A 551 25.56 -20.57 -10.73
C ALA A 551 26.34 -20.73 -12.05
N ASP A 552 26.95 -19.64 -12.49
CA ASP A 552 27.81 -19.64 -13.68
C ASP A 552 28.99 -20.60 -13.48
N ALA A 553 29.17 -21.53 -14.41
CA ALA A 553 30.19 -22.59 -14.31
C ALA A 553 31.63 -22.05 -14.27
N THR A 554 31.85 -20.84 -14.82
CA THR A 554 33.20 -20.23 -14.91
C THR A 554 33.50 -19.39 -13.68
N THR A 555 32.54 -18.63 -13.19
CA THR A 555 32.74 -17.67 -12.10
C THR A 555 32.25 -18.17 -10.74
N GLY A 556 31.44 -19.22 -10.71
CA GLY A 556 30.76 -19.71 -9.50
C GLY A 556 29.71 -18.75 -8.92
N LEU A 557 29.43 -17.63 -9.60
CA LEU A 557 28.55 -16.58 -9.12
C LEU A 557 27.09 -16.89 -9.45
N GLY A 558 26.22 -16.71 -8.47
CA GLY A 558 24.78 -16.73 -8.66
C GLY A 558 24.25 -15.54 -9.47
N GLU A 559 23.01 -15.60 -9.92
CA GLU A 559 22.41 -14.57 -10.80
C GLU A 559 22.42 -13.18 -10.15
N PHE A 560 22.11 -13.05 -8.87
CA PHE A 560 22.17 -11.76 -8.14
C PHE A 560 23.56 -11.15 -8.18
N GLN A 561 24.61 -11.93 -7.94
CA GLN A 561 25.99 -11.46 -7.92
C GLN A 561 26.45 -11.02 -9.31
N ARG A 562 26.10 -11.75 -10.36
CA ARG A 562 26.36 -11.36 -11.75
C ARG A 562 25.69 -10.05 -12.14
N HIS A 563 24.54 -9.75 -11.52
CA HIS A 563 23.83 -8.49 -11.70
C HIS A 563 24.28 -7.38 -10.73
N GLY A 564 25.38 -7.60 -9.99
CA GLY A 564 25.98 -6.55 -9.15
C GLY A 564 25.44 -6.44 -7.73
N TYR A 565 24.46 -7.29 -7.34
CA TYR A 565 23.99 -7.38 -5.96
C TYR A 565 24.90 -8.26 -5.11
N PHE A 566 24.98 -8.02 -3.81
CA PHE A 566 25.69 -8.86 -2.83
C PHE A 566 27.14 -9.21 -3.22
N ARG A 567 27.88 -8.24 -3.76
CA ARG A 567 29.29 -8.43 -4.12
C ARG A 567 30.10 -8.78 -2.88
N GLY A 568 30.87 -9.86 -2.96
CA GLY A 568 31.73 -10.32 -1.85
C GLY A 568 30.98 -11.00 -0.70
N VAL A 569 29.68 -11.24 -0.85
CA VAL A 569 28.87 -11.97 0.15
C VAL A 569 28.72 -13.42 -0.32
N GLU A 570 28.99 -14.38 0.56
CA GLU A 570 28.66 -15.78 0.34
C GLU A 570 27.15 -15.98 0.60
N LEU A 571 26.40 -16.26 -0.47
CA LEU A 571 24.96 -16.47 -0.37
C LEU A 571 24.65 -17.94 -0.05
N SER A 572 23.80 -18.15 0.95
CA SER A 572 23.28 -19.47 1.30
C SER A 572 22.40 -20.01 0.17
N PRO A 573 22.49 -21.31 -0.20
CA PRO A 573 21.66 -21.93 -1.25
C PRO A 573 20.20 -22.12 -0.82
N LEU A 574 19.86 -21.82 0.44
CA LEU A 574 18.50 -21.97 0.96
C LEU A 574 17.55 -20.90 0.38
N PRO A 575 16.25 -21.20 0.24
CA PRO A 575 15.27 -20.22 -0.19
C PRO A 575 15.28 -18.95 0.66
N PRO A 576 14.95 -17.78 0.12
CA PRO A 576 14.90 -16.52 0.88
C PRO A 576 13.95 -16.60 2.08
N ARG A 577 14.15 -15.74 3.07
CA ARG A 577 13.16 -15.47 4.12
C ARG A 577 12.26 -14.32 3.71
N LEU A 578 10.99 -14.40 4.06
CA LEU A 578 10.02 -13.32 3.84
C LEU A 578 9.80 -12.56 5.15
N TYR A 579 9.95 -11.24 5.11
CA TYR A 579 9.62 -10.33 6.19
C TYR A 579 8.51 -9.39 5.73
N LEU A 580 7.40 -9.37 6.47
CA LEU A 580 6.28 -8.47 6.28
C LEU A 580 6.29 -7.48 7.44
N VAL A 581 6.41 -6.20 7.16
CA VAL A 581 6.64 -5.17 8.17
C VAL A 581 5.60 -4.07 8.04
N ALA A 582 4.86 -3.81 9.12
CA ALA A 582 3.89 -2.71 9.17
C ALA A 582 3.74 -2.20 10.61
N PRO A 583 3.25 -0.95 10.81
CA PRO A 583 2.85 -0.48 12.14
C PRO A 583 1.74 -1.38 12.71
N ALA A 584 1.76 -1.62 14.01
CA ALA A 584 0.92 -2.63 14.66
C ALA A 584 -0.59 -2.41 14.43
N LEU A 585 -1.04 -1.16 14.46
CA LEU A 585 -2.46 -0.81 14.24
C LEU A 585 -2.85 -0.77 12.75
N HIS A 586 -1.88 -0.88 11.84
CA HIS A 586 -2.07 -0.89 10.38
C HIS A 586 -1.88 -2.28 9.76
N ILE A 587 -1.74 -3.32 10.58
CA ILE A 587 -1.79 -4.69 10.08
C ILE A 587 -3.26 -5.10 9.97
N HIS A 588 -3.72 -5.30 8.73
CA HIS A 588 -5.10 -5.74 8.50
C HIS A 588 -5.37 -7.07 9.21
N PRO A 589 -6.49 -7.22 9.95
CA PRO A 589 -6.79 -8.45 10.71
C PRO A 589 -6.76 -9.73 9.87
N ALA A 590 -7.13 -9.64 8.59
CA ALA A 590 -7.12 -10.75 7.67
C ALA A 590 -5.71 -11.21 7.25
N THR A 591 -4.66 -10.41 7.48
CA THR A 591 -3.27 -10.78 7.10
C THR A 591 -2.87 -12.11 7.73
N GLU A 592 -3.15 -12.31 8.99
CA GLU A 592 -2.84 -13.56 9.69
C GLU A 592 -3.61 -14.76 9.13
N THR A 593 -4.89 -14.54 8.77
CA THR A 593 -5.70 -15.56 8.12
C THR A 593 -5.07 -16.00 6.80
N ILE A 594 -4.62 -15.07 5.97
CA ILE A 594 -3.98 -15.37 4.69
C ILE A 594 -2.67 -16.12 4.91
N LEU A 595 -1.84 -15.70 5.87
CA LEU A 595 -0.56 -16.33 6.18
C LEU A 595 -0.69 -17.80 6.60
N ARG A 596 -1.77 -18.21 7.26
CA ARG A 596 -2.05 -19.61 7.62
C ARG A 596 -2.25 -20.51 6.39
N TYR A 597 -2.64 -19.94 5.26
CA TYR A 597 -2.82 -20.68 4.01
C TYR A 597 -1.56 -20.73 3.14
N LEU A 598 -0.47 -20.06 3.53
CA LEU A 598 0.80 -20.19 2.82
C LEU A 598 1.44 -21.55 3.04
N SER A 599 2.14 -22.04 2.02
CA SER A 599 2.90 -23.29 2.11
C SER A 599 3.93 -23.24 3.25
N PRO A 600 4.12 -24.31 4.03
CA PRO A 600 5.18 -24.41 5.03
C PRO A 600 6.60 -24.20 4.46
N ARG A 601 6.76 -24.30 3.14
CA ARG A 601 8.03 -24.00 2.44
C ARG A 601 8.37 -22.51 2.41
N VAL A 602 7.40 -21.62 2.66
CA VAL A 602 7.60 -20.17 2.75
C VAL A 602 7.88 -19.80 4.19
N GLU A 603 9.13 -19.52 4.51
CA GLU A 603 9.53 -19.06 5.84
C GLU A 603 9.23 -17.56 5.97
N TRP A 604 8.03 -17.23 6.48
CA TRP A 604 7.60 -15.86 6.67
C TRP A 604 7.74 -15.38 8.12
N ASN A 605 7.95 -14.07 8.28
CA ASN A 605 7.98 -13.35 9.55
C ASN A 605 7.12 -12.10 9.40
N LEU A 606 6.10 -11.95 10.24
CA LEU A 606 5.29 -10.75 10.35
C LEU A 606 5.76 -9.93 11.54
N LEU A 607 6.21 -8.70 11.29
CA LEU A 607 6.81 -7.80 12.25
C LEU A 607 5.94 -6.56 12.42
N ALA A 608 5.42 -6.35 13.60
CA ALA A 608 4.64 -5.19 13.95
C ALA A 608 5.50 -4.11 14.58
N LEU A 609 5.49 -2.92 14.02
CA LEU A 609 6.23 -1.76 14.52
C LEU A 609 5.37 -0.92 15.47
N ASP A 610 6.03 -0.21 16.38
CA ASP A 610 5.42 0.86 17.18
C ASP A 610 4.89 1.97 16.23
N GLU A 611 3.77 2.57 16.56
CA GLU A 611 3.16 3.66 15.76
C GLU A 611 4.05 4.90 15.64
N ARG A 612 5.03 5.03 16.51
CA ARG A 612 6.04 6.09 16.49
C ARG A 612 7.26 5.74 15.63
N TRP A 613 7.13 4.81 14.70
CA TRP A 613 8.20 4.34 13.82
C TRP A 613 8.93 5.47 13.07
N ARG A 614 8.29 6.62 12.87
CA ARG A 614 8.94 7.80 12.27
C ARG A 614 10.02 8.40 13.17
N GLN A 615 9.94 8.16 14.46
CA GLN A 615 10.89 8.63 15.46
C GLN A 615 11.94 7.55 15.76
N GLU A 616 11.51 6.33 16.00
CA GLU A 616 12.33 5.19 16.33
C GLU A 616 11.68 3.89 15.84
N ILE A 617 12.44 3.06 15.17
CA ILE A 617 11.98 1.72 14.79
C ILE A 617 12.06 0.79 16.00
N ARG A 618 10.89 0.34 16.44
CA ARG A 618 10.76 -0.64 17.50
C ARG A 618 9.74 -1.69 17.11
N VAL A 619 10.13 -2.96 17.09
CA VAL A 619 9.21 -4.08 16.92
C VAL A 619 8.48 -4.32 18.23
N VAL A 620 7.15 -4.27 18.23
CA VAL A 620 6.30 -4.47 19.41
C VAL A 620 5.82 -5.91 19.55
N TRP A 621 5.60 -6.60 18.45
CA TRP A 621 5.37 -8.05 18.41
C TRP A 621 5.78 -8.65 17.08
N ARG A 622 5.89 -9.98 17.04
CA ARG A 622 6.22 -10.74 15.85
C ARG A 622 5.49 -12.07 15.81
N LYS A 623 5.15 -12.50 14.61
CA LYS A 623 4.68 -13.85 14.31
C LYS A 623 5.53 -14.45 13.20
N HIS A 624 5.63 -15.75 13.15
CA HIS A 624 6.41 -16.48 12.13
C HIS A 624 5.70 -17.76 11.73
N ALA A 625 6.09 -18.29 10.58
CA ALA A 625 5.60 -19.59 10.13
C ALA A 625 5.93 -20.68 11.15
N GLU A 626 4.94 -21.47 11.53
CA GLU A 626 5.16 -22.68 12.30
C GLU A 626 5.87 -23.72 11.41
N ARG A 627 6.93 -24.35 11.91
CA ARG A 627 7.51 -25.48 11.23
C ARG A 627 6.63 -26.70 11.53
N SER A 628 6.07 -27.31 10.47
CA SER A 628 5.47 -28.64 10.55
C SER A 628 6.54 -29.69 10.86
#